data_7f9a6c4a5bcd0de778f4c71a70341882
#
_entry.id   7f9a6c4a5bcd0de778f4c71a70341882
#
_cell.length_a   1.000
_cell.length_b   1.000
_cell.length_c   1.000
_cell.angle_alpha   90.00
_cell.angle_beta   90.00
_cell.angle_gamma   90.00
#
_symmetry.space_group_name_H-M   'P 1'
#
loop_
_entity.id
_entity.type
_entity.pdbx_description
1 polymer ?
#
loop_
_entity_poly.entity_id
_entity_poly.type
_entity_poly.pdbx_seq_one_letter_code
_entity_poly.pdbx_strand_id
1 'polypeptide(L)'
;MTELTCLGVVLSDRGSKYAVTGARVTSRADVDAVLAQLKTEKAYAKATHNTWAAQLPTGALKADDGETGAGMVILRMMQRAGLEDHVVIVTRWYGGKKLGGDRFRRVQDATRAYLDHLETGP
;
A
#
# COMPACT_ATOMS: atom_id res chain seq x y z
N MET A 1 -13.63 -12.55 -8.32
CA MET A 1 -12.39 -12.46 -7.53
C MET A 1 -11.58 -11.27 -8.00
N THR A 2 -11.13 -10.41 -7.09
CA THR A 2 -10.35 -9.23 -7.45
C THR A 2 -8.91 -9.62 -7.76
N GLU A 3 -8.40 -9.13 -8.87
CA GLU A 3 -7.03 -9.40 -9.27
C GLU A 3 -6.07 -8.40 -8.60
N LEU A 4 -5.08 -8.91 -7.88
CA LEU A 4 -4.08 -8.10 -7.22
C LEU A 4 -2.88 -7.86 -8.13
N THR A 5 -2.40 -6.62 -8.16
CA THR A 5 -1.12 -6.28 -8.78
C THR A 5 -0.08 -6.18 -7.67
N CYS A 6 0.67 -7.24 -7.47
CA CYS A 6 1.71 -7.30 -6.44
C CYS A 6 3.08 -7.01 -7.08
N LEU A 7 3.66 -5.86 -6.78
CA LEU A 7 5.00 -5.54 -7.27
C LEU A 7 6.10 -6.20 -6.44
N GLY A 8 5.75 -6.70 -5.26
CA GLY A 8 6.74 -7.25 -4.34
C GLY A 8 7.57 -6.16 -3.69
N VAL A 9 8.73 -6.51 -3.17
CA VAL A 9 9.63 -5.55 -2.52
C VAL A 9 10.21 -4.60 -3.56
N VAL A 10 9.93 -3.32 -3.41
CA VAL A 10 10.35 -2.27 -4.35
C VAL A 10 11.51 -1.44 -3.82
N LEU A 11 11.74 -1.45 -2.50
CA LEU A 11 12.87 -0.75 -1.89
C LEU A 11 13.18 -1.32 -0.51
N SER A 12 14.38 -1.01 -0.02
CA SER A 12 14.75 -1.29 1.36
C SER A 12 15.55 -0.09 1.90
N ASP A 13 15.50 0.09 3.22
CA ASP A 13 16.22 1.15 3.90
C ASP A 13 16.57 0.68 5.30
N ARG A 14 17.86 0.68 5.64
CA ARG A 14 18.35 0.29 6.96
C ARG A 14 17.77 -1.05 7.44
N GLY A 15 17.67 -2.00 6.52
CA GLY A 15 17.15 -3.34 6.78
C GLY A 15 15.64 -3.49 6.69
N SER A 16 14.87 -2.41 6.76
CA SER A 16 13.43 -2.46 6.50
C SER A 16 13.16 -2.67 5.02
N LYS A 17 12.21 -3.55 4.70
CA LYS A 17 11.80 -3.81 3.31
C LYS A 17 10.40 -3.28 3.11
N TYR A 18 10.15 -2.70 1.95
CA TYR A 18 8.85 -2.16 1.57
C TYR A 18 8.37 -2.79 0.28
N ALA A 19 7.15 -3.30 0.31
CA ALA A 19 6.46 -3.82 -0.86
C ALA A 19 5.21 -2.99 -1.12
N VAL A 20 4.72 -3.03 -2.35
CA VAL A 20 3.48 -2.34 -2.70
C VAL A 20 2.59 -3.26 -3.54
N THR A 21 1.31 -3.22 -3.24
CA THR A 21 0.28 -4.01 -3.91
C THR A 21 -0.92 -3.10 -4.15
N GLY A 22 -1.55 -3.27 -5.27
CA GLY A 22 -2.78 -2.54 -5.54
C GLY A 22 -3.81 -3.42 -6.22
N ALA A 23 -5.05 -2.93 -6.24
CA ALA A 23 -6.14 -3.62 -6.89
C ALA A 23 -7.28 -2.64 -7.17
N ARG A 24 -8.06 -2.93 -8.21
CA ARG A 24 -9.30 -2.22 -8.44
C ARG A 24 -10.34 -2.69 -7.43
N VAL A 25 -10.98 -1.75 -6.76
CA VAL A 25 -12.03 -1.99 -5.77
C VAL A 25 -13.11 -0.92 -5.90
N THR A 26 -14.35 -1.27 -5.56
CA THR A 26 -15.46 -0.31 -5.60
C THR A 26 -16.24 -0.27 -4.29
N SER A 27 -15.87 -1.10 -3.30
CA SER A 27 -16.56 -1.16 -2.02
C SER A 27 -15.59 -1.50 -0.89
N ARG A 28 -16.00 -1.25 0.35
CA ARG A 28 -15.25 -1.68 1.53
C ARG A 28 -15.07 -3.20 1.55
N ALA A 29 -16.10 -3.93 1.14
CA ALA A 29 -16.02 -5.39 1.10
C ALA A 29 -14.93 -5.86 0.13
N ASP A 30 -14.78 -5.17 -1.00
CA ASP A 30 -13.69 -5.45 -1.95
C ASP A 30 -12.32 -5.22 -1.30
N VAL A 31 -12.17 -4.12 -0.55
CA VAL A 31 -10.91 -3.82 0.15
C VAL A 31 -10.57 -4.94 1.14
N ASP A 32 -11.56 -5.36 1.93
CA ASP A 32 -11.36 -6.44 2.90
C ASP A 32 -10.96 -7.75 2.22
N ALA A 33 -11.57 -8.05 1.07
CA ALA A 33 -11.23 -9.24 0.29
C ALA A 33 -9.80 -9.19 -0.25
N VAL A 34 -9.36 -8.01 -0.74
CA VAL A 34 -7.99 -7.81 -1.22
C VAL A 34 -6.98 -8.02 -0.08
N LEU A 35 -7.24 -7.42 1.09
CA LEU A 35 -6.37 -7.58 2.25
C LEU A 35 -6.29 -9.05 2.68
N ALA A 36 -7.42 -9.74 2.72
CA ALA A 36 -7.47 -11.16 3.08
C ALA A 36 -6.67 -12.01 2.08
N GLN A 37 -6.82 -11.73 0.79
CA GLN A 37 -6.09 -12.43 -0.26
C GLN A 37 -4.57 -12.20 -0.14
N LEU A 38 -4.15 -10.95 0.08
CA LEU A 38 -2.74 -10.62 0.28
C LEU A 38 -2.15 -11.41 1.46
N LYS A 39 -2.89 -11.48 2.55
CA LYS A 39 -2.44 -12.15 3.77
C LYS A 39 -2.53 -13.69 3.71
N THR A 40 -3.01 -14.27 2.63
CA THR A 40 -2.87 -15.71 2.42
C THR A 40 -1.41 -16.09 2.21
N GLU A 41 -0.59 -15.15 1.74
CA GLU A 41 0.86 -15.34 1.72
C GLU A 41 1.43 -15.02 3.11
N LYS A 42 2.14 -15.99 3.65
CA LYS A 42 2.64 -15.94 5.02
C LYS A 42 3.52 -14.73 5.29
N ALA A 43 4.36 -14.35 4.32
CA ALA A 43 5.24 -13.19 4.46
C ALA A 43 4.44 -11.92 4.73
N TYR A 44 3.34 -11.71 4.00
CA TYR A 44 2.49 -10.52 4.16
C TYR A 44 1.67 -10.58 5.45
N ALA A 45 1.19 -11.77 5.82
CA ALA A 45 0.47 -11.95 7.09
C ALA A 45 1.36 -11.62 8.30
N LYS A 46 2.66 -11.87 8.19
CA LYS A 46 3.64 -11.61 9.25
C LYS A 46 4.33 -10.26 9.15
N ALA A 47 3.97 -9.43 8.17
CA ALA A 47 4.58 -8.11 8.02
C ALA A 47 4.31 -7.24 9.24
N THR A 48 5.21 -6.31 9.48
CA THR A 48 5.08 -5.36 10.59
C THR A 48 3.90 -4.43 10.38
N HIS A 49 3.73 -3.93 9.15
CA HIS A 49 2.63 -3.04 8.79
C HIS A 49 2.15 -3.36 7.38
N ASN A 50 0.83 -3.35 7.21
CA ASN A 50 0.17 -3.34 5.90
C ASN A 50 -0.73 -2.10 5.86
N THR A 51 -0.11 -0.95 5.61
CA THR A 51 -0.81 0.33 5.53
C THR A 51 -1.54 0.44 4.21
N TRP A 52 -2.77 0.92 4.21
CA TRP A 52 -3.48 1.05 2.94
C TRP A 52 -4.36 2.30 2.88
N ALA A 53 -4.67 2.70 1.67
CA ALA A 53 -5.68 3.72 1.37
C ALA A 53 -6.47 3.28 0.15
N ALA A 54 -7.74 3.66 0.12
CA ALA A 54 -8.64 3.35 -0.98
C ALA A 54 -9.46 4.58 -1.33
N GLN A 55 -9.64 4.79 -2.63
CA GLN A 55 -10.56 5.80 -3.14
C GLN A 55 -11.71 5.04 -3.79
N LEU A 56 -12.87 5.10 -3.15
CA LEU A 56 -14.08 4.38 -3.57
C LEU A 56 -15.09 5.36 -4.15
N PRO A 57 -16.09 4.89 -4.91
CA PRO A 57 -17.18 5.77 -5.35
C PRO A 57 -17.88 6.49 -4.18
N THR A 58 -17.92 5.86 -3.01
CA THR A 58 -18.55 6.40 -1.81
C THR A 58 -17.65 7.29 -0.97
N GLY A 59 -16.37 7.42 -1.33
CA GLY A 59 -15.40 8.24 -0.61
C GLY A 59 -14.10 7.52 -0.32
N ALA A 60 -13.24 8.18 0.44
CA ALA A 60 -11.92 7.66 0.77
C ALA A 60 -11.94 6.89 2.08
N LEU A 61 -11.14 5.82 2.13
CA LEU A 61 -10.87 5.05 3.34
C LEU A 61 -9.37 4.87 3.48
N LYS A 62 -8.90 4.72 4.71
CA LYS A 62 -7.49 4.41 4.96
C LYS A 62 -7.32 3.71 6.30
N ALA A 63 -6.20 3.01 6.45
CA ALA A 63 -5.80 2.41 7.71
C ALA A 63 -4.27 2.40 7.79
N ASP A 64 -3.76 2.90 8.89
CA ASP A 64 -2.31 2.99 9.12
C ASP A 64 -1.68 1.64 9.46
N ASP A 65 -2.43 0.76 10.10
CA ASP A 65 -1.96 -0.54 10.57
C ASP A 65 -0.66 -0.42 11.38
N GLY A 66 -0.65 0.54 12.30
CA GLY A 66 0.49 0.78 13.19
C GLY A 66 1.57 1.72 12.64
N GLU A 67 1.57 2.02 11.34
CA GLU A 67 2.47 3.01 10.73
C GLU A 67 1.78 4.37 10.75
N THR A 68 1.75 5.00 11.91
CA THR A 68 0.95 6.21 12.16
C THR A 68 1.18 7.29 11.11
N GLY A 69 0.12 7.71 10.44
CA GLY A 69 0.14 8.76 9.42
C GLY A 69 0.41 8.26 8.00
N ALA A 70 0.83 7.01 7.83
CA ALA A 70 1.21 6.49 6.51
C ALA A 70 0.01 6.33 5.57
N GLY A 71 -1.17 5.99 6.10
CA GLY A 71 -2.37 5.87 5.26
C GLY A 71 -2.71 7.16 4.53
N MET A 72 -2.56 8.30 5.20
CA MET A 72 -2.80 9.61 4.59
C MET A 72 -1.78 9.93 3.49
N VAL A 73 -0.53 9.50 3.68
CA VAL A 73 0.52 9.69 2.65
C VAL A 73 0.09 8.99 1.35
N ILE A 74 -0.33 7.73 1.46
CA ILE A 74 -0.79 6.95 0.31
C ILE A 74 -2.01 7.62 -0.33
N LEU A 75 -3.00 7.97 0.48
CA LEU A 75 -4.25 8.55 -0.02
C LEU A 75 -4.01 9.84 -0.80
N ARG A 76 -3.18 10.75 -0.27
CA ARG A 76 -2.88 12.01 -0.94
C ARG A 76 -2.21 11.80 -2.29
N MET A 77 -1.33 10.83 -2.39
CA MET A 77 -0.68 10.52 -3.66
C MET A 77 -1.67 9.94 -4.68
N MET A 78 -2.58 9.08 -4.22
CA MET A 78 -3.65 8.55 -5.07
C MET A 78 -4.55 9.67 -5.59
N GLN A 79 -4.92 10.60 -4.73
CA GLN A 79 -5.79 11.72 -5.09
C GLN A 79 -5.10 12.66 -6.10
N ARG A 80 -3.83 12.97 -5.89
CA ARG A 80 -3.05 13.79 -6.83
C ARG A 80 -2.91 13.12 -8.19
N ALA A 81 -2.81 11.81 -8.22
CA ALA A 81 -2.71 11.04 -9.46
C ALA A 81 -4.08 10.80 -10.13
N GLY A 82 -5.17 11.19 -9.47
CA GLY A 82 -6.52 10.95 -9.99
C GLY A 82 -6.90 9.48 -10.00
N LEU A 83 -6.30 8.67 -9.13
CA LEU A 83 -6.56 7.23 -9.08
C LEU A 83 -7.82 6.97 -8.27
N GLU A 84 -8.86 6.48 -8.95
CA GLU A 84 -10.17 6.18 -8.36
C GLU A 84 -10.47 4.69 -8.46
N ASP A 85 -11.42 4.23 -7.65
CA ASP A 85 -11.86 2.82 -7.63
C ASP A 85 -10.67 1.89 -7.43
N HIS A 86 -9.85 2.22 -6.42
CA HIS A 86 -8.58 1.53 -6.23
C HIS A 86 -8.21 1.48 -4.75
N VAL A 87 -7.44 0.45 -4.38
CA VAL A 87 -6.75 0.36 -3.10
C VAL A 87 -5.26 0.20 -3.35
N VAL A 88 -4.45 0.89 -2.57
CA VAL A 88 -2.99 0.73 -2.60
C VAL A 88 -2.54 0.35 -1.19
N ILE A 89 -1.77 -0.73 -1.08
CA ILE A 89 -1.28 -1.27 0.18
C ILE A 89 0.25 -1.20 0.16
N VAL A 90 0.83 -0.53 1.16
CA VAL A 90 2.27 -0.52 1.36
C VAL A 90 2.58 -1.43 2.55
N THR A 91 3.38 -2.45 2.30
CA THR A 91 3.76 -3.45 3.28
C THR A 91 5.19 -3.20 3.73
N ARG A 92 5.40 -3.18 5.04
CA ARG A 92 6.75 -2.99 5.62
C ARG A 92 7.11 -4.15 6.53
N TRP A 93 8.32 -4.65 6.36
CA TRP A 93 8.96 -5.58 7.30
C TRP A 93 10.07 -4.81 8.00
N TYR A 94 9.89 -4.58 9.31
CA TYR A 94 10.84 -3.81 10.12
C TYR A 94 12.20 -4.52 10.17
N GLY A 95 13.27 -3.76 9.95
CA GLY A 95 14.63 -4.30 9.86
C GLY A 95 15.48 -4.08 11.11
N GLY A 96 14.88 -3.70 12.23
CA GLY A 96 15.60 -3.52 13.50
C GLY A 96 16.12 -2.12 13.74
N LYS A 97 15.98 -1.20 12.77
CA LYS A 97 16.41 0.19 12.93
C LYS A 97 15.25 1.13 12.63
N LYS A 98 15.06 2.12 13.50
CA LYS A 98 14.03 3.14 13.30
C LYS A 98 14.43 4.07 12.16
N LEU A 99 13.47 4.40 11.31
CA LEU A 99 13.69 5.31 10.18
C LEU A 99 13.29 6.76 10.50
N GLY A 100 12.60 6.98 11.64
CA GLY A 100 12.13 8.32 12.00
C GLY A 100 11.24 8.90 10.92
N GLY A 101 11.49 10.15 10.52
CA GLY A 101 10.70 10.81 9.46
C GLY A 101 10.90 10.20 8.09
N ASP A 102 11.99 9.49 7.85
CA ASP A 102 12.27 8.85 6.56
C ASP A 102 11.26 7.75 6.22
N ARG A 103 10.56 7.20 7.20
CA ARG A 103 9.54 6.18 6.95
C ARG A 103 8.44 6.69 6.02
N PHE A 104 8.04 7.96 6.14
CA PHE A 104 7.03 8.55 5.25
C PHE A 104 7.55 8.69 3.83
N ARG A 105 8.83 9.07 3.69
CA ARG A 105 9.47 9.13 2.38
C ARG A 105 9.49 7.75 1.72
N ARG A 106 9.77 6.69 2.49
CA ARG A 106 9.77 5.32 1.96
C ARG A 106 8.36 4.89 1.54
N VAL A 107 7.33 5.27 2.31
CA VAL A 107 5.94 5.02 1.92
C VAL A 107 5.60 5.76 0.61
N GLN A 108 6.07 7.01 0.47
CA GLN A 108 5.91 7.75 -0.78
C GLN A 108 6.59 7.04 -1.94
N ASP A 109 7.83 6.60 -1.76
CA ASP A 109 8.59 5.90 -2.81
C ASP A 109 7.89 4.62 -3.25
N ALA A 110 7.39 3.83 -2.30
CA ALA A 110 6.66 2.59 -2.61
C ALA A 110 5.37 2.89 -3.38
N THR A 111 4.60 3.89 -2.92
CA THR A 111 3.37 4.31 -3.59
C THR A 111 3.69 4.80 -5.00
N ARG A 112 4.75 5.60 -5.16
CA ARG A 112 5.19 6.10 -6.46
C ARG A 112 5.50 4.94 -7.42
N ALA A 113 6.18 3.92 -6.94
CA ALA A 113 6.50 2.75 -7.76
C ALA A 113 5.22 2.11 -8.32
N TYR A 114 4.18 2.01 -7.50
CA TYR A 114 2.90 1.45 -7.96
C TYR A 114 2.22 2.36 -8.99
N LEU A 115 2.15 3.67 -8.72
CA LEU A 115 1.53 4.63 -9.64
C LEU A 115 2.27 4.66 -10.98
N ASP A 116 3.59 4.62 -10.96
CA ASP A 116 4.40 4.57 -12.18
C ASP A 116 4.13 3.28 -12.96
N HIS A 117 3.98 2.16 -12.27
CA HIS A 117 3.64 0.89 -12.91
C HIS A 117 2.29 0.98 -13.65
N LEU A 118 1.29 1.64 -13.06
CA LEU A 118 0.00 1.81 -13.71
C LEU A 118 0.10 2.67 -14.98
N GLU A 119 0.94 3.70 -14.97
CA GLU A 119 1.12 4.58 -16.13
C GLU A 119 1.86 3.88 -17.27
N THR A 120 2.84 3.04 -16.95
CA THR A 120 3.68 2.36 -17.94
C THR A 120 3.21 0.94 -18.24
N GLY A 121 2.25 0.44 -17.50
CA GLY A 121 1.75 -0.92 -17.60
C GLY A 121 1.15 -1.21 -18.97
N PRO A 122 1.00 -2.50 -19.32
CA PRO A 122 0.44 -2.89 -20.60
C PRO A 122 -1.00 -2.50 -20.77
#